data_f3f56e33fe0812b00a509e54c5c7be28
#
_entry.id   f3f56e33fe0812b00a509e54c5c7be28
#
_cell.length_a   1.000
_cell.length_b   1.000
_cell.length_c   1.000
_cell.angle_alpha   90.00
_cell.angle_beta   90.00
_cell.angle_gamma   90.00
#
_symmetry.space_group_name_H-M   'P 1'
#
loop_
_entity.id
_entity.type
_entity.pdbx_description
1 polymer ?
#
loop_
_entity_poly.entity_id
_entity_poly.type
_entity_poly.pdbx_seq_one_letter_code
_entity_poly.pdbx_strand_id
1 'polypeptide(L)'
;MCRFLAILLNIFNCWHLFSTLHYKVLVFYLSLQQNQNTNVNKQYRMNIENAKSQMRKGMLEYCVLLLLKHRPSYASDIIQQLKNAELLVVEGTLYPLLTRLKNDGLLLYQWQESTQGPPRKYYALSKEGEQFLEGLDSSWMELSNTINYLKTITPKLLELKN
;
A
#
# COMPACT_ATOMS: atom_id res chain seq x y z
N MET A 1 41.46 64.28 1.10
CA MET A 1 41.36 62.96 0.45
C MET A 1 40.91 61.82 1.38
N CYS A 2 41.15 61.81 2.68
CA CYS A 2 40.76 60.70 3.57
C CYS A 2 39.27 60.53 3.90
N ARG A 3 38.43 61.54 3.81
CA ARG A 3 37.01 61.44 4.14
C ARG A 3 36.16 60.74 3.05
N PHE A 4 36.58 60.83 1.80
CA PHE A 4 35.87 60.20 0.66
C PHE A 4 36.07 58.66 0.61
N LEU A 5 37.26 58.19 0.98
CA LEU A 5 37.53 56.75 1.04
C LEU A 5 36.73 56.04 2.13
N ALA A 6 36.52 56.69 3.28
CA ALA A 6 35.76 56.11 4.41
C ALA A 6 34.25 55.95 4.07
N ILE A 7 33.70 56.88 3.29
CA ILE A 7 32.32 56.82 2.84
C ILE A 7 32.11 55.71 1.80
N LEU A 8 33.04 55.54 0.86
CA LEU A 8 33.03 54.46 -0.13
C LEU A 8 33.16 53.06 0.49
N LEU A 9 34.04 52.92 1.49
CA LEU A 9 34.18 51.65 2.27
C LEU A 9 32.93 51.31 3.08
N ASN A 10 32.25 52.29 3.67
CA ASN A 10 30.97 52.06 4.36
C ASN A 10 29.83 51.70 3.41
N ILE A 11 29.75 52.27 2.24
CA ILE A 11 28.77 51.92 1.23
C ILE A 11 29.00 50.52 0.67
N PHE A 12 30.28 50.16 0.45
CA PHE A 12 30.66 48.82 -0.05
C PHE A 12 30.39 47.74 1.00
N ASN A 13 30.66 47.99 2.27
CA ASN A 13 30.34 47.09 3.37
C ASN A 13 28.80 46.94 3.57
N CYS A 14 28.07 48.04 3.44
CA CYS A 14 26.61 48.01 3.53
C CYS A 14 25.99 47.23 2.37
N TRP A 15 26.53 47.36 1.16
CA TRP A 15 26.05 46.60 -0.02
C TRP A 15 26.41 45.12 0.07
N HIS A 16 27.57 44.78 0.58
CA HIS A 16 27.99 43.38 0.81
C HIS A 16 27.14 42.70 1.91
N LEU A 17 26.81 43.41 2.99
CA LEU A 17 25.94 42.94 4.05
C LEU A 17 24.49 42.76 3.55
N PHE A 18 24.02 43.69 2.72
CA PHE A 18 22.66 43.59 2.13
C PHE A 18 22.54 42.43 1.13
N SER A 19 23.56 42.20 0.33
CA SER A 19 23.66 41.09 -0.61
C SER A 19 23.68 39.72 0.12
N THR A 20 24.49 39.61 1.18
CA THR A 20 24.59 38.36 1.97
C THR A 20 23.34 38.07 2.80
N LEU A 21 22.66 39.11 3.29
CA LEU A 21 21.38 38.94 4.00
C LEU A 21 20.28 38.50 3.03
N HIS A 22 20.20 39.10 1.86
CA HIS A 22 19.22 38.75 0.82
C HIS A 22 19.41 37.32 0.32
N TYR A 23 20.65 36.89 0.11
CA TYR A 23 21.01 35.52 -0.26
C TYR A 23 20.59 34.51 0.85
N LYS A 24 20.89 34.82 2.10
CA LYS A 24 20.50 33.96 3.23
C LYS A 24 18.97 33.82 3.37
N VAL A 25 18.23 34.93 3.20
CA VAL A 25 16.76 34.90 3.23
C VAL A 25 16.21 34.07 2.06
N LEU A 26 16.77 34.22 0.86
CA LEU A 26 16.37 33.45 -0.32
C LEU A 26 16.63 31.97 -0.13
N VAL A 27 17.83 31.58 0.35
CA VAL A 27 18.18 30.18 0.64
C VAL A 27 17.25 29.59 1.72
N PHE A 28 16.98 30.36 2.77
CA PHE A 28 16.04 29.94 3.81
C PHE A 28 14.61 29.76 3.27
N TYR A 29 14.13 30.68 2.43
CA TYR A 29 12.81 30.56 1.78
C TYR A 29 12.73 29.34 0.87
N LEU A 30 13.75 29.08 0.05
CA LEU A 30 13.84 27.91 -0.82
C LEU A 30 13.89 26.61 -0.01
N SER A 31 14.62 26.59 1.11
CA SER A 31 14.68 25.42 2.00
C SER A 31 13.31 25.12 2.67
N LEU A 32 12.56 26.16 3.02
CA LEU A 32 11.19 25.98 3.55
C LEU A 32 10.24 25.41 2.49
N GLN A 33 10.29 25.92 1.24
CA GLN A 33 9.48 25.37 0.16
C GLN A 33 9.83 23.91 -0.16
N GLN A 34 11.12 23.57 -0.15
CA GLN A 34 11.57 22.21 -0.39
C GLN A 34 11.10 21.27 0.73
N ASN A 35 11.12 21.72 1.98
CA ASN A 35 10.66 20.95 3.13
C ASN A 35 9.12 20.74 3.11
N GLN A 36 8.34 21.73 2.67
CA GLN A 36 6.89 21.58 2.48
C GLN A 36 6.57 20.55 1.40
N ASN A 37 7.24 20.61 0.25
CA ASN A 37 7.05 19.65 -0.84
C ASN A 37 7.40 18.21 -0.44
N THR A 38 8.46 18.01 0.35
CA THR A 38 8.83 16.68 0.85
C THR A 38 7.80 16.13 1.84
N ASN A 39 7.25 16.97 2.71
CA ASN A 39 6.21 16.58 3.66
C ASN A 39 4.88 16.23 2.99
N VAL A 40 4.44 17.00 1.99
CA VAL A 40 3.25 16.69 1.20
C VAL A 40 3.41 15.38 0.44
N ASN A 41 4.55 15.15 -0.20
CA ASN A 41 4.83 13.90 -0.91
C ASN A 41 4.89 12.70 0.04
N LYS A 42 5.45 12.85 1.25
CA LYS A 42 5.50 11.81 2.27
C LYS A 42 4.08 11.46 2.76
N GLN A 43 3.25 12.47 3.04
CA GLN A 43 1.86 12.28 3.46
C GLN A 43 1.03 11.60 2.38
N TYR A 44 1.19 12.02 1.12
CA TYR A 44 0.50 11.40 -0.02
C TYR A 44 0.89 9.94 -0.20
N ARG A 45 2.19 9.60 -0.11
CA ARG A 45 2.67 8.21 -0.15
C ARG A 45 2.09 7.36 0.98
N MET A 46 2.05 7.87 2.21
CA MET A 46 1.45 7.18 3.35
C MET A 46 -0.04 6.90 3.12
N ASN A 47 -0.78 7.85 2.57
CA ASN A 47 -2.20 7.67 2.28
C ASN A 47 -2.44 6.59 1.21
N ILE A 48 -1.62 6.54 0.16
CA ILE A 48 -1.69 5.49 -0.87
C ILE A 48 -1.38 4.11 -0.29
N GLU A 49 -0.33 3.97 0.51
CA GLU A 49 0.03 2.68 1.10
C GLU A 49 -1.05 2.19 2.08
N ASN A 50 -1.69 3.10 2.82
CA ASN A 50 -2.84 2.77 3.65
C ASN A 50 -4.03 2.29 2.81
N ALA A 51 -4.37 2.96 1.72
CA ALA A 51 -5.44 2.54 0.81
C ALA A 51 -5.15 1.16 0.19
N LYS A 52 -3.95 0.93 -0.31
CA LYS A 52 -3.51 -0.38 -0.81
C LYS A 52 -3.62 -1.46 0.26
N SER A 53 -3.23 -1.15 1.50
CA SER A 53 -3.32 -2.09 2.63
C SER A 53 -4.77 -2.49 2.91
N GLN A 54 -5.72 -1.54 2.86
CA GLN A 54 -7.14 -1.84 3.04
C GLN A 54 -7.69 -2.69 1.89
N MET A 55 -7.33 -2.39 0.65
CA MET A 55 -7.71 -3.21 -0.51
C MET A 55 -7.19 -4.65 -0.36
N ARG A 56 -5.92 -4.83 -0.01
CA ARG A 56 -5.33 -6.16 0.22
C ARG A 56 -6.04 -6.94 1.32
N LYS A 57 -6.39 -6.28 2.43
CA LYS A 57 -7.14 -6.92 3.53
C LYS A 57 -8.51 -7.42 3.07
N GLY A 58 -9.23 -6.64 2.28
CA GLY A 58 -10.53 -7.03 1.73
C GLY A 58 -10.44 -8.23 0.78
N MET A 59 -9.34 -8.38 0.06
CA MET A 59 -9.14 -9.45 -0.92
C MET A 59 -8.49 -10.72 -0.34
N LEU A 60 -7.92 -10.65 0.87
CA LEU A 60 -7.12 -11.74 1.42
C LEU A 60 -7.91 -13.03 1.60
N GLU A 61 -9.14 -12.95 2.07
CA GLU A 61 -10.03 -14.11 2.25
C GLU A 61 -10.25 -14.83 0.92
N TYR A 62 -10.64 -14.09 -0.10
CA TYR A 62 -10.84 -14.61 -1.45
C TYR A 62 -9.57 -15.26 -2.01
N CYS A 63 -8.41 -14.62 -1.87
CA CYS A 63 -7.12 -15.16 -2.32
C CYS A 63 -6.75 -16.47 -1.61
N VAL A 64 -7.01 -16.57 -0.29
CA VAL A 64 -6.75 -17.80 0.48
C VAL A 64 -7.66 -18.94 0.00
N LEU A 65 -8.95 -18.68 -0.22
CA LEU A 65 -9.87 -19.68 -0.72
C LEU A 65 -9.50 -20.14 -2.14
N LEU A 66 -9.08 -19.22 -3.02
CA LEU A 66 -8.58 -19.57 -4.36
C LEU A 66 -7.37 -20.50 -4.31
N LEU A 67 -6.42 -20.27 -3.41
CA LEU A 67 -5.26 -21.16 -3.26
C LEU A 67 -5.69 -22.55 -2.78
N LEU A 68 -6.62 -22.63 -1.84
CA LEU A 68 -7.10 -23.87 -1.27
C LEU A 68 -8.02 -24.66 -2.21
N LYS A 69 -8.60 -24.03 -3.23
CA LYS A 69 -9.35 -24.70 -4.31
C LYS A 69 -8.47 -25.69 -5.08
N HIS A 70 -7.20 -25.35 -5.28
CA HIS A 70 -6.31 -26.18 -6.08
C HIS A 70 -5.77 -27.39 -5.32
N ARG A 71 -5.46 -27.22 -4.03
CA ARG A 71 -4.93 -28.31 -3.18
C ARG A 71 -4.98 -27.94 -1.70
N PRO A 72 -5.12 -28.93 -0.81
CA PRO A 72 -4.88 -28.73 0.61
C PRO A 72 -3.48 -28.17 0.86
N SER A 73 -3.38 -27.17 1.73
CA SER A 73 -2.11 -26.49 1.97
C SER A 73 -1.90 -26.21 3.46
N TYR A 74 -0.63 -26.21 3.87
CA TYR A 74 -0.20 -25.79 5.19
C TYR A 74 -0.09 -24.27 5.27
N ALA A 75 -0.25 -23.67 6.46
CA ALA A 75 -0.29 -22.21 6.61
C ALA A 75 0.96 -21.50 6.06
N SER A 76 2.17 -22.07 6.27
CA SER A 76 3.40 -21.46 5.71
C SER A 76 3.43 -21.51 4.19
N ASP A 77 2.87 -22.56 3.57
CA ASP A 77 2.81 -22.70 2.11
C ASP A 77 1.83 -21.67 1.52
N ILE A 78 0.71 -21.41 2.22
CA ILE A 78 -0.23 -20.35 1.84
C ILE A 78 0.48 -18.99 1.88
N ILE A 79 1.22 -18.69 2.96
CA ILE A 79 1.99 -17.44 3.07
C ILE A 79 2.99 -17.32 1.92
N GLN A 80 3.73 -18.39 1.61
CA GLN A 80 4.72 -18.37 0.55
C GLN A 80 4.07 -18.18 -0.83
N GLN A 81 2.93 -18.82 -1.10
CA GLN A 81 2.20 -18.66 -2.36
C GLN A 81 1.63 -17.24 -2.50
N LEU A 82 1.05 -16.68 -1.43
CA LEU A 82 0.60 -15.28 -1.41
C LEU A 82 1.75 -14.32 -1.65
N LYS A 83 2.92 -14.56 -1.04
CA LYS A 83 4.12 -13.76 -1.26
C LYS A 83 4.61 -13.83 -2.70
N ASN A 84 4.59 -15.01 -3.33
CA ASN A 84 4.95 -15.19 -4.74
C ASN A 84 3.98 -14.45 -5.67
N ALA A 85 2.72 -14.29 -5.26
CA ALA A 85 1.71 -13.47 -5.94
C ALA A 85 1.76 -11.97 -5.52
N GLU A 86 2.86 -11.50 -4.92
CA GLU A 86 3.07 -10.13 -4.46
C GLU A 86 2.05 -9.64 -3.39
N LEU A 87 1.31 -10.56 -2.78
CA LEU A 87 0.41 -10.29 -1.67
C LEU A 87 1.11 -10.61 -0.35
N LEU A 88 1.80 -9.62 0.23
CA LEU A 88 2.52 -9.79 1.49
C LEU A 88 1.55 -9.92 2.67
N VAL A 89 1.61 -11.07 3.33
CA VAL A 89 0.79 -11.41 4.51
C VAL A 89 1.69 -11.95 5.60
N VAL A 90 1.45 -11.54 6.84
CA VAL A 90 2.15 -12.05 8.02
C VAL A 90 1.33 -13.13 8.73
N GLU A 91 1.99 -14.02 9.45
CA GLU A 91 1.36 -15.12 10.20
C GLU A 91 0.26 -14.63 11.14
N GLY A 92 0.50 -13.51 11.85
CA GLY A 92 -0.46 -12.90 12.76
C GLY A 92 -1.77 -12.45 12.08
N THR A 93 -1.81 -12.32 10.75
CA THR A 93 -3.01 -12.03 9.97
C THR A 93 -3.63 -13.31 9.41
N LEU A 94 -2.82 -14.24 8.93
CA LEU A 94 -3.31 -15.46 8.28
C LEU A 94 -3.95 -16.44 9.27
N TYR A 95 -3.33 -16.72 10.42
CA TYR A 95 -3.86 -17.70 11.37
C TYR A 95 -5.26 -17.35 11.92
N PRO A 96 -5.54 -16.10 12.34
CA PRO A 96 -6.89 -15.70 12.74
C PRO A 96 -7.90 -15.88 11.61
N LEU A 97 -7.52 -15.55 10.35
CA LEU A 97 -8.38 -15.72 9.17
C LEU A 97 -8.71 -17.20 8.95
N LEU A 98 -7.71 -18.10 8.93
CA LEU A 98 -7.93 -19.53 8.76
C LEU A 98 -8.80 -20.11 9.89
N THR A 99 -8.64 -19.62 11.12
CA THR A 99 -9.46 -20.02 12.27
C THR A 99 -10.91 -19.59 12.08
N ARG A 100 -11.15 -18.35 11.63
CA ARG A 100 -12.48 -17.84 11.33
C ARG A 100 -13.14 -18.64 10.22
N LEU A 101 -12.51 -18.81 9.06
CA LEU A 101 -13.03 -19.56 7.92
C LEU A 101 -13.38 -21.01 8.28
N LYS A 102 -12.56 -21.63 9.14
CA LYS A 102 -12.85 -22.96 9.67
C LYS A 102 -14.09 -22.97 10.58
N ASN A 103 -14.23 -21.95 11.45
CA ASN A 103 -15.39 -21.85 12.35
C ASN A 103 -16.67 -21.53 11.58
N ASP A 104 -16.56 -20.77 10.47
CA ASP A 104 -17.67 -20.49 9.54
C ASP A 104 -18.02 -21.70 8.66
N GLY A 105 -17.32 -22.82 8.81
CA GLY A 105 -17.58 -24.05 8.07
C GLY A 105 -17.02 -24.08 6.65
N LEU A 106 -16.31 -23.04 6.22
CA LEU A 106 -15.78 -22.90 4.85
C LEU A 106 -14.50 -23.70 4.63
N LEU A 107 -13.77 -24.03 5.71
CA LEU A 107 -12.54 -24.82 5.68
C LEU A 107 -12.65 -26.06 6.57
N LEU A 108 -12.04 -27.13 6.09
CA LEU A 108 -11.67 -28.33 6.85
C LEU A 108 -10.17 -28.30 7.11
N TYR A 109 -9.72 -29.06 8.10
CA TYR A 109 -8.31 -29.32 8.28
C TYR A 109 -8.05 -30.77 8.67
N GLN A 110 -6.88 -31.25 8.28
CA GLN A 110 -6.37 -32.55 8.69
C GLN A 110 -4.95 -32.39 9.26
N TRP A 111 -4.65 -33.17 10.30
CA TRP A 111 -3.31 -33.29 10.80
C TRP A 111 -2.53 -34.27 9.94
N GLN A 112 -1.35 -33.91 9.50
CA GLN A 112 -0.42 -34.81 8.85
C GLN A 112 0.86 -34.93 9.69
N GLU A 113 1.30 -36.13 9.91
CA GLU A 113 2.58 -36.37 10.54
C GLU A 113 3.71 -35.90 9.66
N SER A 114 4.72 -35.30 10.26
CA SER A 114 5.90 -34.81 9.57
C SER A 114 7.08 -35.69 9.94
N THR A 115 7.83 -36.18 8.95
CA THR A 115 9.06 -36.92 9.16
C THR A 115 10.20 -36.13 9.77
N GLN A 116 10.08 -34.79 9.78
CA GLN A 116 11.13 -33.86 10.23
C GLN A 116 10.64 -32.79 11.23
N GLY A 117 9.52 -33.03 11.93
CA GLY A 117 9.00 -32.05 12.89
C GLY A 117 7.63 -32.38 13.45
N PRO A 118 7.02 -31.46 14.20
CA PRO A 118 5.69 -31.70 14.77
C PRO A 118 4.63 -31.85 13.69
N PRO A 119 3.50 -32.56 14.01
CA PRO A 119 2.38 -32.68 13.07
C PRO A 119 1.89 -31.31 12.56
N ARG A 120 1.53 -31.25 11.29
CA ARG A 120 1.12 -30.01 10.62
C ARG A 120 -0.36 -30.04 10.23
N LYS A 121 -1.04 -28.90 10.38
CA LYS A 121 -2.42 -28.71 9.92
C LYS A 121 -2.45 -28.36 8.43
N TYR A 122 -3.07 -29.22 7.62
CA TYR A 122 -3.36 -28.93 6.23
C TYR A 122 -4.81 -28.50 6.12
N TYR A 123 -5.05 -27.32 5.54
CA TYR A 123 -6.36 -26.76 5.31
C TYR A 123 -6.83 -27.08 3.90
N ALA A 124 -8.13 -27.36 3.76
CA ALA A 124 -8.79 -27.62 2.50
C ALA A 124 -10.16 -26.92 2.49
N LEU A 125 -10.73 -26.66 1.32
CA LEU A 125 -12.12 -26.19 1.21
C LEU A 125 -13.08 -27.29 1.67
N SER A 126 -14.17 -26.86 2.31
CA SER A 126 -15.38 -27.67 2.47
C SER A 126 -16.27 -27.54 1.23
N LYS A 127 -17.36 -28.29 1.14
CA LYS A 127 -18.40 -28.08 0.12
C LYS A 127 -19.00 -26.67 0.18
N GLU A 128 -19.28 -26.20 1.38
CA GLU A 128 -19.78 -24.86 1.66
C GLU A 128 -18.76 -23.82 1.26
N GLY A 129 -17.45 -24.07 1.49
CA GLY A 129 -16.36 -23.21 1.06
C GLY A 129 -16.23 -23.11 -0.46
N GLU A 130 -16.45 -24.19 -1.20
CA GLU A 130 -16.49 -24.17 -2.67
C GLU A 130 -17.64 -23.30 -3.19
N GLN A 131 -18.85 -23.46 -2.66
CA GLN A 131 -20.01 -22.64 -3.04
C GLN A 131 -19.82 -21.17 -2.68
N PHE A 132 -19.25 -20.90 -1.51
CA PHE A 132 -18.92 -19.53 -1.09
C PHE A 132 -17.90 -18.89 -2.04
N LEU A 133 -16.89 -19.63 -2.46
CA LEU A 133 -15.88 -19.17 -3.41
C LEU A 133 -16.49 -18.85 -4.78
N GLU A 134 -17.45 -19.65 -5.29
CA GLU A 134 -18.17 -19.34 -6.52
C GLU A 134 -18.94 -18.01 -6.43
N GLY A 135 -19.56 -17.74 -5.28
CA GLY A 135 -20.21 -16.45 -5.02
C GLY A 135 -19.22 -15.29 -5.00
N LEU A 136 -18.02 -15.47 -4.42
CA LEU A 136 -16.96 -14.47 -4.45
C LEU A 136 -16.40 -14.25 -5.85
N ASP A 137 -16.25 -15.31 -6.66
CA ASP A 137 -15.82 -15.21 -8.07
C ASP A 137 -16.80 -14.32 -8.86
N SER A 138 -18.11 -14.54 -8.71
CA SER A 138 -19.15 -13.72 -9.34
C SER A 138 -19.09 -12.27 -8.89
N SER A 139 -18.98 -12.04 -7.59
CA SER A 139 -18.90 -10.69 -7.01
C SER A 139 -17.63 -9.94 -7.46
N TRP A 140 -16.50 -10.65 -7.60
CA TRP A 140 -15.29 -10.10 -8.15
C TRP A 140 -15.44 -9.65 -9.60
N MET A 141 -16.08 -10.47 -10.43
CA MET A 141 -16.35 -10.13 -11.82
C MET A 141 -17.23 -8.87 -11.94
N GLU A 142 -18.31 -8.79 -11.16
CA GLU A 142 -19.19 -7.62 -11.12
C GLU A 142 -18.42 -6.35 -10.70
N LEU A 143 -17.66 -6.41 -9.61
CA LEU A 143 -16.89 -5.29 -9.11
C LEU A 143 -15.83 -4.85 -10.12
N SER A 144 -15.11 -5.80 -10.72
CA SER A 144 -14.09 -5.53 -11.74
C SER A 144 -14.69 -4.84 -12.97
N ASN A 145 -15.84 -5.31 -13.46
CA ASN A 145 -16.56 -4.69 -14.56
C ASN A 145 -17.03 -3.27 -14.23
N THR A 146 -17.56 -3.07 -13.02
CA THR A 146 -17.98 -1.76 -12.54
C THR A 146 -16.80 -0.77 -12.49
N ILE A 147 -15.66 -1.20 -11.92
CA ILE A 147 -14.46 -0.34 -11.85
C ILE A 147 -13.96 -0.01 -13.25
N ASN A 148 -13.92 -0.98 -14.17
CA ASN A 148 -13.51 -0.77 -15.54
C ASN A 148 -14.44 0.22 -16.26
N TYR A 149 -15.75 0.08 -16.10
CA TYR A 149 -16.73 1.02 -16.63
C TYR A 149 -16.49 2.44 -16.12
N LEU A 150 -16.33 2.61 -14.80
CA LEU A 150 -16.07 3.93 -14.20
C LEU A 150 -14.79 4.57 -14.75
N LYS A 151 -13.73 3.79 -15.00
CA LYS A 151 -12.50 4.29 -15.61
C LYS A 151 -12.70 4.80 -17.04
N THR A 152 -13.65 4.24 -17.79
CA THR A 152 -13.93 4.66 -19.19
C THR A 152 -14.76 5.93 -19.28
N ILE A 153 -15.66 6.19 -18.32
CA ILE A 153 -16.50 7.39 -18.33
C ILE A 153 -15.78 8.65 -17.82
N THR A 154 -14.78 8.50 -16.96
CA THR A 154 -14.06 9.63 -16.35
C THR A 154 -13.34 10.52 -17.39
N PRO A 155 -12.60 10.00 -18.38
CA PRO A 155 -11.98 10.82 -19.43
C PRO A 155 -13.01 11.59 -20.26
N LYS A 156 -14.13 10.95 -20.60
CA LYS A 156 -15.18 11.54 -21.45
C LYS A 156 -15.88 12.74 -20.82
N LEU A 157 -16.02 12.75 -19.49
CA LEU A 157 -16.61 13.88 -18.75
C LEU A 157 -15.66 15.09 -18.67
N LEU A 158 -14.34 14.87 -18.74
CA LEU A 158 -13.35 15.94 -18.74
C LEU A 158 -13.28 16.65 -20.10
N GLU A 159 -13.49 15.93 -21.21
CA GLU A 159 -13.53 16.51 -22.57
C GLU A 159 -14.77 17.38 -22.80
N LEU A 160 -15.89 17.11 -22.12
CA LEU A 160 -17.13 17.88 -22.23
C LEU A 160 -17.12 19.21 -21.43
N LYS A 161 -16.08 19.45 -20.61
CA LYS A 161 -15.94 20.68 -19.78
C LYS A 161 -14.96 21.69 -20.36
N ASN A 162 -14.31 21.40 -21.46
CA ASN A 162 -13.44 22.28 -22.24
C ASN A 162 -14.15 22.71 -23.53
#